data_e5600754ed701be4157b4232db76bfda
#
_entry.id   e5600754ed701be4157b4232db76bfda
#
_cell.length_a   1.000
_cell.length_b   1.000
_cell.length_c   1.000
_cell.angle_alpha   90.00
_cell.angle_beta   90.00
_cell.angle_gamma   90.00
#
_symmetry.space_group_name_H-M   'P 1'
#
loop_
_entity.id
_entity.type
_entity.pdbx_description
1 polymer ?
#
loop_
_entity_poly.entity_id
_entity_poly.type
_entity_poly.pdbx_seq_one_letter_code
_entity_poly.pdbx_strand_id
1 'polypeptide(L)'
;MAILNLTQHAATAEQVAQGVIDLTGDDLGTMKALLTFVGLPSAETVHERAYEVAKLAQAHDVESVMIGGAPFFMGALERALQKRGIKPLYAFSERVSVEKVIDCVVVKTNEFKHIGFVEVWL
;
A
#
# COMPACT_ATOMS: atom_id res chain seq x y z
N MET A 1 -3.19 16.78 0.13
CA MET A 1 -2.01 16.05 -0.33
C MET A 1 -2.43 14.67 -0.79
N ALA A 2 -2.06 14.29 -1.98
CA ALA A 2 -2.45 12.99 -2.54
C ALA A 2 -1.42 11.92 -2.19
N ILE A 3 -1.91 10.76 -1.78
CA ILE A 3 -1.11 9.57 -1.50
C ILE A 3 -1.57 8.51 -2.49
N LEU A 4 -0.71 8.12 -3.42
CA LEU A 4 -1.06 7.14 -4.43
C LEU A 4 -1.02 5.73 -3.84
N ASN A 5 -2.09 4.96 -4.03
CA ASN A 5 -2.16 3.58 -3.54
C ASN A 5 -1.40 2.65 -4.50
N LEU A 6 -0.28 2.12 -4.05
CA LEU A 6 0.52 1.11 -4.78
C LEU A 6 0.39 -0.28 -4.14
N THR A 7 -0.76 -0.57 -3.53
CA THR A 7 -1.05 -1.91 -3.00
C THR A 7 -2.05 -2.62 -3.90
N GLN A 8 -2.21 -3.92 -3.69
CA GLN A 8 -3.16 -4.72 -4.49
C GLN A 8 -4.62 -4.56 -4.04
N HIS A 9 -4.86 -3.84 -2.95
CA HIS A 9 -6.19 -3.66 -2.39
C HIS A 9 -6.66 -2.23 -2.57
N ALA A 10 -7.94 -2.05 -2.86
CA ALA A 10 -8.54 -0.72 -2.92
C ALA A 10 -8.41 -0.02 -1.56
N ALA A 11 -8.24 1.29 -1.58
CA ALA A 11 -8.17 2.07 -0.36
C ALA A 11 -9.47 1.99 0.42
N THR A 12 -9.36 1.92 1.75
CA THR A 12 -10.53 1.96 2.63
C THR A 12 -11.09 3.38 2.68
N ALA A 13 -12.33 3.52 3.17
CA ALA A 13 -12.96 4.84 3.32
C ALA A 13 -12.11 5.77 4.19
N GLU A 14 -11.51 5.24 5.26
CA GLU A 14 -10.65 6.03 6.14
C GLU A 14 -9.37 6.46 5.45
N GLN A 15 -8.79 5.59 4.62
CA GLN A 15 -7.58 5.92 3.83
C GLN A 15 -7.91 7.00 2.79
N VAL A 16 -9.04 6.87 2.10
CA VAL A 16 -9.50 7.89 1.15
C VAL A 16 -9.69 9.23 1.84
N ALA A 17 -10.27 9.22 3.05
CA ALA A 17 -10.44 10.44 3.83
C ALA A 17 -9.10 11.12 4.20
N GLN A 18 -8.02 10.36 4.25
CA GLN A 18 -6.67 10.86 4.51
C GLN A 18 -5.88 11.20 3.23
N GLY A 19 -6.53 11.14 2.08
CA GLY A 19 -5.93 11.58 0.82
C GLY A 19 -5.42 10.47 -0.08
N VAL A 20 -5.73 9.21 0.21
CA VAL A 20 -5.31 8.09 -0.64
C VAL A 20 -6.15 8.04 -1.92
N ILE A 21 -5.46 7.89 -3.04
CA ILE A 21 -6.05 7.79 -4.38
C ILE A 21 -5.66 6.44 -4.99
N ASP A 22 -6.64 5.70 -5.47
CA ASP A 22 -6.40 4.44 -6.18
C ASP A 22 -5.99 4.69 -7.63
N LEU A 23 -5.11 3.83 -8.14
CA LEU A 23 -4.89 3.72 -9.58
C LEU A 23 -6.14 3.15 -10.23
N THR A 24 -6.31 3.44 -11.51
CA THR A 24 -7.45 2.96 -12.30
C THR A 24 -6.97 2.46 -13.67
N GLY A 25 -7.83 1.71 -14.36
CA GLY A 25 -7.58 1.29 -15.73
C GLY A 25 -6.33 0.47 -15.92
N ASP A 26 -5.59 0.76 -16.99
CA ASP A 26 -4.39 0.01 -17.35
C ASP A 26 -3.28 0.13 -16.31
N ASP A 27 -3.13 1.27 -15.67
CA ASP A 27 -2.11 1.49 -14.63
C ASP A 27 -2.37 0.60 -13.42
N LEU A 28 -3.63 0.44 -13.03
CA LEU A 28 -3.99 -0.48 -11.94
C LEU A 28 -3.62 -1.93 -12.30
N GLY A 29 -3.96 -2.36 -13.52
CA GLY A 29 -3.62 -3.70 -14.00
C GLY A 29 -2.11 -3.93 -14.04
N THR A 30 -1.36 -2.97 -14.54
CA THR A 30 0.10 -3.04 -14.60
C THR A 30 0.70 -3.14 -13.20
N MET A 31 0.25 -2.31 -12.27
CA MET A 31 0.75 -2.31 -10.89
C MET A 31 0.44 -3.64 -10.21
N LYS A 32 -0.77 -4.17 -10.35
CA LYS A 32 -1.13 -5.48 -9.78
C LYS A 32 -0.25 -6.61 -10.33
N ALA A 33 0.04 -6.59 -11.63
CA ALA A 33 0.92 -7.57 -12.25
C ALA A 33 2.34 -7.48 -11.70
N LEU A 34 2.87 -6.28 -11.50
CA LEU A 34 4.20 -6.05 -10.97
C LEU A 34 4.34 -6.50 -9.50
N LEU A 35 3.26 -6.45 -8.74
CA LEU A 35 3.25 -6.88 -7.33
C LEU A 35 2.97 -8.37 -7.16
N THR A 36 2.57 -9.07 -8.22
CA THR A 36 2.25 -10.49 -8.16
C THR A 36 3.45 -11.33 -8.57
N PHE A 37 3.92 -12.19 -7.68
CA PHE A 37 5.03 -13.09 -7.94
C PHE A 37 4.51 -14.52 -8.05
N VAL A 38 4.80 -15.16 -9.19
CA VAL A 38 4.47 -16.56 -9.43
C VAL A 38 5.77 -17.33 -9.49
N GLY A 39 5.95 -18.28 -8.55
CA GLY A 39 7.20 -18.98 -8.39
C GLY A 39 8.25 -18.17 -7.66
N LEU A 40 9.47 -18.69 -7.60
CA LEU A 40 10.59 -18.06 -6.88
C LEU A 40 11.21 -16.96 -7.74
N PRO A 41 11.12 -15.68 -7.34
CA PRO A 41 11.73 -14.61 -8.11
C PRO A 41 13.23 -14.53 -7.86
N SER A 42 13.97 -14.09 -8.87
CA SER A 42 15.38 -13.73 -8.71
C SER A 42 15.51 -12.32 -8.15
N ALA A 43 16.69 -11.99 -7.62
CA ALA A 43 16.99 -10.63 -7.17
C ALA A 43 16.83 -9.63 -8.31
N GLU A 44 17.22 -9.98 -9.52
CA GLU A 44 17.06 -9.12 -10.70
C GLU A 44 15.59 -8.80 -10.96
N THR A 45 14.72 -9.82 -10.93
CA THR A 45 13.28 -9.62 -11.14
C THR A 45 12.69 -8.71 -10.06
N VAL A 46 13.07 -8.91 -8.80
CA VAL A 46 12.62 -8.07 -7.70
C VAL A 46 13.00 -6.60 -7.95
N HIS A 47 14.24 -6.34 -8.31
CA HIS A 47 14.72 -4.97 -8.56
C HIS A 47 14.10 -4.34 -9.80
N GLU A 48 13.94 -5.10 -10.87
CA GLU A 48 13.29 -4.62 -12.09
C GLU A 48 11.84 -4.21 -11.84
N ARG A 49 11.09 -5.03 -11.10
CA ARG A 49 9.71 -4.71 -10.77
C ARG A 49 9.60 -3.51 -9.84
N ALA A 50 10.50 -3.38 -8.87
CA ALA A 50 10.54 -2.22 -8.00
C ALA A 50 10.81 -0.93 -8.81
N TYR A 51 11.72 -0.99 -9.77
CA TYR A 51 12.00 0.11 -10.68
C TYR A 51 10.76 0.51 -11.47
N GLU A 52 10.04 -0.47 -12.02
CA GLU A 52 8.84 -0.20 -12.83
C GLU A 52 7.69 0.37 -11.99
N VAL A 53 7.50 -0.12 -10.76
CA VAL A 53 6.48 0.43 -9.85
C VAL A 53 6.81 1.88 -9.50
N ALA A 54 8.05 2.18 -9.18
CA ALA A 54 8.49 3.54 -8.86
C ALA A 54 8.35 4.48 -10.06
N LYS A 55 8.64 3.99 -11.26
CA LYS A 55 8.46 4.75 -12.51
C LYS A 55 6.99 5.07 -12.76
N LEU A 56 6.11 4.10 -12.51
CA LEU A 56 4.66 4.30 -12.62
C LEU A 56 4.19 5.37 -11.64
N ALA A 57 4.65 5.32 -10.40
CA ALA A 57 4.32 6.32 -9.39
C ALA A 57 4.80 7.72 -9.80
N GLN A 58 6.00 7.81 -10.34
CA GLN A 58 6.56 9.09 -10.77
C GLN A 58 5.74 9.73 -11.89
N ALA A 59 5.16 8.90 -12.77
CA ALA A 59 4.32 9.38 -13.87
C ALA A 59 3.03 10.04 -13.36
N HIS A 60 2.60 9.73 -12.15
CA HIS A 60 1.42 10.33 -11.51
C HIS A 60 1.73 11.60 -10.73
N ASP A 61 2.99 12.05 -10.70
CA ASP A 61 3.42 13.31 -10.07
C ASP A 61 2.97 13.43 -8.62
N VAL A 62 3.19 12.37 -7.83
CA VAL A 62 2.86 12.35 -6.40
C VAL A 62 4.12 12.41 -5.55
N GLU A 63 4.01 13.00 -4.36
CA GLU A 63 5.13 13.08 -3.42
C GLU A 63 5.19 11.88 -2.48
N SER A 64 4.06 11.23 -2.25
CA SER A 64 3.94 10.11 -1.32
C SER A 64 3.10 8.99 -1.92
N VAL A 65 3.45 7.76 -1.54
CA VAL A 65 2.72 6.58 -1.97
C VAL A 65 2.48 5.67 -0.78
N MET A 66 1.36 4.96 -0.80
CA MET A 66 1.07 3.90 0.17
C MET A 66 1.53 2.57 -0.43
N ILE A 67 2.42 1.88 0.26
CA ILE A 67 2.94 0.59 -0.19
C ILE A 67 2.60 -0.52 0.80
N GLY A 68 2.58 -1.73 0.31
CA GLY A 68 2.33 -2.92 1.10
C GLY A 68 2.35 -4.14 0.19
N GLY A 69 2.73 -5.28 0.71
CA GLY A 69 2.80 -6.51 -0.05
C GLY A 69 3.86 -7.46 0.48
N ALA A 70 4.44 -8.28 -0.39
CA ALA A 70 5.43 -9.27 0.01
C ALA A 70 6.65 -8.60 0.67
N PRO A 71 7.03 -9.03 1.89
CA PRO A 71 8.13 -8.39 2.61
C PRO A 71 9.45 -8.36 1.83
N PHE A 72 9.74 -9.40 1.05
CA PHE A 72 10.99 -9.45 0.27
C PHE A 72 11.04 -8.38 -0.82
N PHE A 73 9.89 -7.85 -1.24
CA PHE A 73 9.80 -6.82 -2.27
C PHE A 73 9.89 -5.40 -1.69
N MET A 74 9.44 -5.22 -0.45
CA MET A 74 9.29 -3.88 0.14
C MET A 74 10.61 -3.11 0.23
N GLY A 75 11.70 -3.76 0.61
CA GLY A 75 13.00 -3.10 0.68
C GLY A 75 13.47 -2.53 -0.67
N ALA A 76 13.31 -3.32 -1.74
CA ALA A 76 13.67 -2.88 -3.09
C ALA A 76 12.78 -1.73 -3.56
N LEU A 77 11.48 -1.82 -3.27
CA LEU A 77 10.53 -0.77 -3.63
C LEU A 77 10.81 0.53 -2.89
N GLU A 78 11.08 0.48 -1.58
CA GLU A 78 11.45 1.67 -0.82
C GLU A 78 12.66 2.36 -1.42
N ARG A 79 13.71 1.61 -1.76
CA ARG A 79 14.93 2.17 -2.36
C ARG A 79 14.66 2.80 -3.72
N ALA A 80 13.86 2.14 -4.56
CA ALA A 80 13.52 2.64 -5.89
C ALA A 80 12.71 3.94 -5.79
N LEU A 81 11.78 4.03 -4.86
CA LEU A 81 10.99 5.23 -4.61
C LEU A 81 11.85 6.37 -4.08
N GLN A 82 12.73 6.09 -3.13
CA GLN A 82 13.64 7.10 -2.57
C GLN A 82 14.53 7.71 -3.61
N LYS A 83 15.04 6.92 -4.55
CA LYS A 83 15.87 7.43 -5.66
C LYS A 83 15.12 8.43 -6.54
N ARG A 84 13.80 8.38 -6.56
CA ARG A 84 12.94 9.28 -7.33
C ARG A 84 12.36 10.41 -6.48
N GLY A 85 12.74 10.49 -5.21
CA GLY A 85 12.22 11.51 -4.30
C GLY A 85 10.77 11.29 -3.88
N ILE A 86 10.28 10.06 -3.97
CA ILE A 86 8.90 9.70 -3.61
C ILE A 86 8.93 9.01 -2.24
N LYS A 87 8.14 9.52 -1.32
CA LYS A 87 8.11 9.02 0.06
C LYS A 87 7.21 7.79 0.18
N PRO A 88 7.78 6.63 0.57
CA PRO A 88 6.96 5.45 0.83
C PRO A 88 6.32 5.52 2.22
N LEU A 89 5.03 5.19 2.29
CA LEU A 89 4.25 5.15 3.52
C LEU A 89 3.64 3.77 3.68
N TYR A 90 3.60 3.29 4.92
CA TYR A 90 2.87 2.06 5.27
C TYR A 90 1.63 2.41 6.06
N ALA A 91 0.50 1.82 5.69
CA ALA A 91 -0.72 2.00 6.47
C ALA A 91 -0.56 1.33 7.84
N PHE A 92 -0.96 2.04 8.88
CA PHE A 92 -0.94 1.53 10.25
C PHE A 92 -2.37 1.41 10.76
N SER A 93 -2.73 0.21 11.21
CA SER A 93 -4.04 -0.09 11.77
C SER A 93 -3.88 -0.67 13.17
N GLU A 94 -4.83 -0.34 14.04
CA GLU A 94 -4.92 -0.93 15.38
C GLU A 94 -6.06 -1.91 15.42
N ARG A 95 -5.87 -2.97 16.20
CA ARG A 95 -6.95 -3.88 16.55
C ARG A 95 -7.78 -3.24 17.65
N VAL A 96 -9.05 -3.05 17.40
CA VAL A 96 -9.99 -2.53 18.39
C VAL A 96 -11.03 -3.59 18.72
N SER A 97 -11.41 -3.66 19.98
CA SER A 97 -12.50 -4.53 20.42
C SER A 97 -13.81 -3.76 20.33
N VAL A 98 -14.76 -4.32 19.61
CA VAL A 98 -16.09 -3.73 19.42
C VAL A 98 -17.14 -4.66 20.02
N GLU A 99 -18.05 -4.11 20.83
CA GLU A 99 -19.20 -4.84 21.33
C GLU A 99 -20.40 -4.58 20.42
N LYS A 100 -21.02 -5.66 19.99
CA LYS A 100 -22.24 -5.61 19.18
C LYS A 100 -23.32 -6.41 19.86
N VAL A 101 -24.56 -5.93 19.79
CA VAL A 101 -25.71 -6.67 20.28
C VAL A 101 -26.37 -7.37 19.10
N ILE A 102 -26.34 -8.69 19.10
CA ILE A 102 -26.94 -9.52 18.07
C ILE A 102 -27.93 -10.47 18.80
N ASP A 103 -29.22 -10.41 18.43
CA ASP A 103 -30.29 -11.21 19.04
C ASP A 103 -30.27 -11.12 20.57
N CYS A 104 -30.17 -9.89 21.10
CA CYS A 104 -30.13 -9.61 22.55
C CYS A 104 -28.91 -10.17 23.28
N VAL A 105 -27.86 -10.60 22.52
CA VAL A 105 -26.60 -11.10 23.08
C VAL A 105 -25.48 -10.13 22.74
N VAL A 106 -24.69 -9.79 23.75
CA VAL A 106 -23.50 -8.96 23.55
C VAL A 106 -22.38 -9.84 23.00
N VAL A 107 -21.91 -9.50 21.81
CA VAL A 107 -20.80 -10.20 21.14
C VAL A 107 -19.63 -9.24 21.01
N LYS A 108 -18.45 -9.68 21.47
CA LYS A 108 -17.19 -8.94 21.27
C LYS A 108 -16.53 -9.41 19.99
N THR A 109 -16.25 -8.46 19.10
CA THR A 109 -15.49 -8.70 17.88
C THR A 109 -14.24 -7.82 17.87
N ASN A 110 -13.18 -8.32 17.20
CA ASN A 110 -11.96 -7.53 16.97
C ASN A 110 -12.02 -6.98 15.55
N GLU A 111 -11.88 -5.69 15.42
CA GLU A 111 -11.83 -5.01 14.13
C GLU A 111 -10.50 -4.28 13.98
N PHE A 112 -9.99 -4.18 12.75
CA PHE A 112 -8.83 -3.35 12.45
C PHE A 112 -9.32 -1.96 12.07
N LYS A 113 -8.80 -0.96 12.77
CA LYS A 113 -9.12 0.43 12.50
C LYS A 113 -7.87 1.10 11.96
N HIS A 114 -7.97 1.71 10.77
CA HIS A 114 -6.90 2.50 10.20
C HIS A 114 -6.67 3.75 11.05
N ILE A 115 -5.41 3.95 11.47
CA ILE A 115 -5.01 5.07 12.31
C ILE A 115 -4.29 6.13 11.49
N GLY A 116 -3.36 5.71 10.64
CA GLY A 116 -2.57 6.64 9.85
C GLY A 116 -1.48 5.91 9.07
N PHE A 117 -0.40 6.61 8.81
CA PHE A 117 0.70 6.09 8.00
C PHE A 117 2.02 6.18 8.74
N VAL A 118 2.86 5.16 8.55
CA VAL A 118 4.22 5.14 9.05
C VAL A 118 5.15 5.62 7.95
N GLU A 119 5.93 6.64 8.23
CA GLU A 119 7.03 7.08 7.37
C GLU A 119 8.29 6.32 7.76
N VAL A 120 8.92 5.67 6.78
CA VAL A 120 10.16 4.92 7.02
C VAL A 120 11.39 5.61 6.43
N TRP A 121 11.18 6.68 5.74
CA TRP A 121 12.22 7.46 5.08
C TRP A 121 12.59 8.66 5.96
N LEU A 122 13.85 8.73 6.38
CA LEU A 122 14.37 9.84 7.17
C LEU A 122 14.99 10.92 6.29
#